data_82a97ae945da76cd8c75bb2de235bd35
#
_entry.id   82a97ae945da76cd8c75bb2de235bd35
#
_cell.length_a   1.000
_cell.length_b   1.000
_cell.length_c   1.000
_cell.angle_alpha   90.00
_cell.angle_beta   90.00
_cell.angle_gamma   90.00
#
_symmetry.space_group_name_H-M   'P 1'
#
loop_
_entity.id
_entity.type
_entity.pdbx_description
1 polymer ?
#
loop_
_entity_poly.entity_id
_entity_poly.type
_entity_poly.pdbx_seq_one_letter_code
_entity_poly.pdbx_strand_id
1 'polypeptide(L)'
;MAKLYFYYSTMNAGKSTTLLQSSYNYRERNMNTMVYTAAIDDRFGLGKVTSRIGIHEDANLFTSTSNLFAEVSQRLQEEKIHCVLVDEAQFLMKQQVYQLSDVVDKLKIPVLCYGLRTDFQAELFEGSKYLLAWADQLEELKTICYCGRKANFVLRLNEQGEVIKEGEQIQIGGNDSYLSVCRYHYKEKCGQL
;
A
#
# COMPACT_ATOMS: atom_id res chain seq x y z
N MET A 1 -5.86 -20.47 -10.06
CA MET A 1 -4.45 -20.41 -9.63
C MET A 1 -4.30 -19.16 -8.75
N ALA A 2 -3.66 -19.26 -7.59
CA ALA A 2 -3.37 -18.09 -6.75
C ALA A 2 -2.47 -17.12 -7.52
N LYS A 3 -2.55 -15.83 -7.20
CA LYS A 3 -1.77 -14.76 -7.85
C LYS A 3 -1.31 -13.74 -6.84
N LEU A 4 -0.20 -13.07 -7.14
CA LEU A 4 0.25 -11.86 -6.47
C LEU A 4 -0.33 -10.64 -7.19
N TYR A 5 -1.10 -9.82 -6.48
CA TYR A 5 -1.71 -8.60 -6.99
C TYR A 5 -1.03 -7.38 -6.40
N PHE A 6 -0.83 -6.35 -7.19
CA PHE A 6 -0.42 -5.04 -6.72
C PHE A 6 -1.41 -3.96 -7.14
N TYR A 7 -2.18 -3.48 -6.17
CA TYR A 7 -3.07 -2.33 -6.29
C TYR A 7 -2.30 -1.06 -5.92
N TYR A 8 -1.92 -0.29 -6.90
CA TYR A 8 -1.10 0.90 -6.68
C TYR A 8 -1.85 2.19 -7.02
N SER A 9 -1.44 3.26 -6.37
CA SER A 9 -1.98 4.59 -6.65
C SER A 9 -1.06 5.69 -6.10
N THR A 10 -1.50 6.93 -6.23
CA THR A 10 -1.07 8.02 -5.36
C THR A 10 -1.89 8.04 -4.07
N MET A 11 -1.69 9.03 -3.20
CA MET A 11 -2.49 9.17 -1.97
C MET A 11 -3.97 9.46 -2.30
N ASN A 12 -4.86 9.18 -1.35
CA ASN A 12 -6.31 9.49 -1.43
C ASN A 12 -7.08 8.77 -2.54
N ALA A 13 -6.62 7.60 -2.99
CA ALA A 13 -7.27 6.79 -4.02
C ALA A 13 -8.11 5.62 -3.45
N GLY A 14 -8.32 5.55 -2.14
CA GLY A 14 -9.16 4.53 -1.51
C GLY A 14 -8.49 3.15 -1.36
N LYS A 15 -7.15 3.06 -1.32
CA LYS A 15 -6.43 1.79 -1.16
C LYS A 15 -6.92 0.98 0.05
N SER A 16 -6.84 1.55 1.24
CA SER A 16 -7.27 0.87 2.48
C SER A 16 -8.77 0.54 2.47
N THR A 17 -9.61 1.37 1.83
CA THR A 17 -11.04 1.07 1.64
C THR A 17 -11.23 -0.17 0.77
N THR A 18 -10.50 -0.26 -0.36
CA THR A 18 -10.58 -1.41 -1.27
C THR A 18 -10.03 -2.68 -0.62
N LEU A 19 -8.95 -2.58 0.17
CA LEU A 19 -8.42 -3.68 0.96
C LEU A 19 -9.47 -4.20 1.93
N LEU A 20 -10.05 -3.31 2.74
CA LEU A 20 -11.07 -3.67 3.74
C LEU A 20 -12.31 -4.28 3.11
N GLN A 21 -12.74 -3.77 1.95
CA GLN A 21 -13.84 -4.37 1.18
C GLN A 21 -13.48 -5.78 0.70
N SER A 22 -12.25 -5.98 0.23
CA SER A 22 -11.78 -7.31 -0.19
C SER A 22 -11.75 -8.29 0.99
N SER A 23 -11.20 -7.89 2.14
CA SER A 23 -11.18 -8.69 3.36
C SER A 23 -12.60 -9.05 3.81
N TYR A 24 -13.50 -8.07 3.83
CA TYR A 24 -14.91 -8.29 4.18
C TYR A 24 -15.58 -9.33 3.29
N ASN A 25 -15.38 -9.24 1.96
CA ASN A 25 -15.96 -10.17 0.99
C ASN A 25 -15.53 -11.63 1.23
N TYR A 26 -14.27 -11.86 1.61
CA TYR A 26 -13.79 -13.19 2.00
C TYR A 26 -14.49 -13.67 3.27
N ARG A 27 -14.52 -12.85 4.33
CA ARG A 27 -15.08 -13.22 5.63
C ARG A 27 -16.60 -13.47 5.57
N GLU A 28 -17.31 -12.73 4.75
CA GLU A 28 -18.75 -12.93 4.49
C GLU A 28 -19.03 -14.34 3.91
N ARG A 29 -18.03 -14.96 3.30
CA ARG A 29 -18.08 -16.34 2.78
C ARG A 29 -17.43 -17.35 3.71
N ASN A 30 -17.19 -17.03 4.97
CA ASN A 30 -16.48 -17.86 5.95
C ASN A 30 -15.05 -18.23 5.48
N MET A 31 -14.38 -17.31 4.78
CA MET A 31 -13.00 -17.44 4.32
C MET A 31 -12.11 -16.52 5.13
N ASN A 32 -11.17 -17.10 5.91
CA ASN A 32 -10.27 -16.31 6.75
C ASN A 32 -9.25 -15.55 5.90
N THR A 33 -9.01 -14.32 6.29
CA THR A 33 -7.98 -13.45 5.71
C THR A 33 -6.89 -13.14 6.73
N MET A 34 -5.68 -12.95 6.28
CA MET A 34 -4.58 -12.46 7.09
C MET A 34 -4.19 -11.07 6.58
N VAL A 35 -4.44 -10.05 7.40
CA VAL A 35 -4.19 -8.64 7.03
C VAL A 35 -2.91 -8.18 7.68
N TYR A 36 -2.08 -7.48 6.91
CA TYR A 36 -0.85 -6.83 7.35
C TYR A 36 -0.88 -5.33 7.10
N THR A 37 -0.20 -4.58 7.95
CA THR A 37 0.13 -3.16 7.75
C THR A 37 1.54 -2.86 8.24
N ALA A 38 2.17 -1.82 7.70
CA ALA A 38 3.53 -1.45 8.09
C ALA A 38 3.57 -0.86 9.51
N ALA A 39 4.48 -1.36 10.36
CA ALA A 39 4.64 -0.86 11.73
C ALA A 39 5.09 0.60 11.80
N ILE A 40 5.68 1.12 10.72
CA ILE A 40 6.08 2.53 10.62
C ILE A 40 4.88 3.47 10.48
N ASP A 41 3.72 2.98 10.06
CA ASP A 41 2.50 3.79 9.93
C ASP A 41 1.62 3.64 11.18
N ASP A 42 1.73 4.58 12.09
CA ASP A 42 0.98 4.63 13.35
C ASP A 42 -0.18 5.65 13.35
N ARG A 43 -0.46 6.30 12.21
CA ARG A 43 -1.45 7.39 12.07
C ARG A 43 -2.84 7.07 12.62
N PHE A 44 -3.25 5.82 12.57
CA PHE A 44 -4.58 5.36 13.00
C PHE A 44 -4.53 4.34 14.16
N GLY A 45 -3.38 4.26 14.84
CA GLY A 45 -3.09 3.27 15.88
C GLY A 45 -2.38 2.03 15.34
N LEU A 46 -1.51 1.48 16.17
CA LEU A 46 -0.73 0.30 15.82
C LEU A 46 -1.62 -0.93 15.56
N GLY A 47 -1.33 -1.67 14.51
CA GLY A 47 -2.01 -2.92 14.21
C GLY A 47 -3.44 -2.76 13.69
N LYS A 48 -3.75 -1.66 13.01
CA LYS A 48 -5.04 -1.42 12.37
C LYS A 48 -4.89 -0.88 10.97
N VAL A 49 -5.65 -1.44 10.03
CA VAL A 49 -5.92 -0.80 8.75
C VAL A 49 -7.19 0.02 8.91
N THR A 50 -7.11 1.32 8.64
CA THR A 50 -8.24 2.24 8.77
C THR A 50 -8.43 3.02 7.47
N SER A 51 -9.64 3.00 6.95
CA SER A 51 -9.98 3.84 5.81
C SER A 51 -10.46 5.21 6.27
N ARG A 52 -10.36 6.21 5.41
CA ARG A 52 -10.83 7.57 5.69
C ARG A 52 -12.35 7.70 5.81
N ILE A 53 -13.10 6.71 5.34
CA ILE A 53 -14.56 6.65 5.49
C ILE A 53 -14.99 5.97 6.78
N GLY A 54 -14.06 5.69 7.71
CA GLY A 54 -14.33 5.24 9.07
C GLY A 54 -14.42 3.73 9.26
N ILE A 55 -14.24 2.91 8.21
CA ILE A 55 -14.13 1.45 8.37
C ILE A 55 -12.71 1.06 8.74
N HIS A 56 -12.56 0.05 9.59
CA HIS A 56 -11.27 -0.44 10.05
C HIS A 56 -11.28 -1.94 10.34
N GLU A 57 -10.10 -2.53 10.41
CA GLU A 57 -9.87 -3.95 10.74
C GLU A 57 -8.53 -4.08 11.46
N ASP A 58 -8.45 -5.05 12.38
CA ASP A 58 -7.18 -5.39 13.03
C ASP A 58 -6.23 -6.04 12.02
N ALA A 59 -4.95 -5.73 12.11
CA ALA A 59 -3.92 -6.19 11.20
C ALA A 59 -2.65 -6.58 11.95
N ASN A 60 -1.92 -7.54 11.39
CA ASN A 60 -0.58 -7.88 11.84
C ASN A 60 0.39 -6.78 11.39
N LEU A 61 1.34 -6.46 12.24
CA LEU A 61 2.38 -5.48 11.89
C LEU A 61 3.54 -6.17 11.18
N PHE A 62 4.02 -5.56 10.10
CA PHE A 62 5.31 -5.93 9.56
C PHE A 62 6.35 -4.82 9.71
N THR A 63 7.58 -5.22 9.92
CA THR A 63 8.78 -4.37 9.95
C THR A 63 9.74 -4.82 8.85
N SER A 64 10.84 -4.10 8.64
CA SER A 64 11.88 -4.50 7.68
C SER A 64 12.51 -5.87 7.96
N THR A 65 12.37 -6.41 9.18
CA THR A 65 12.91 -7.70 9.60
C THR A 65 11.88 -8.82 9.66
N SER A 66 10.61 -8.56 9.43
CA SER A 66 9.54 -9.57 9.42
C SER A 66 9.76 -10.61 8.31
N ASN A 67 9.52 -11.87 8.62
CA ASN A 67 9.50 -12.96 7.64
C ASN A 67 8.05 -13.35 7.34
N LEU A 68 7.48 -12.71 6.35
CA LEU A 68 6.06 -12.85 6.01
C LEU A 68 5.68 -14.27 5.56
N PHE A 69 6.59 -14.99 4.88
CA PHE A 69 6.35 -16.38 4.51
C PHE A 69 6.27 -17.30 5.73
N ALA A 70 7.21 -17.14 6.68
CA ALA A 70 7.21 -17.93 7.91
C ALA A 70 5.97 -17.65 8.76
N GLU A 71 5.58 -16.39 8.91
CA GLU A 71 4.40 -15.99 9.68
C GLU A 71 3.09 -16.56 9.09
N VAL A 72 2.92 -16.48 7.76
CA VAL A 72 1.76 -17.10 7.08
C VAL A 72 1.79 -18.61 7.22
N SER A 73 2.97 -19.25 7.07
CA SER A 73 3.12 -20.70 7.21
C SER A 73 2.80 -21.18 8.62
N GLN A 74 3.17 -20.41 9.64
CA GLN A 74 2.83 -20.71 11.03
C GLN A 74 1.32 -20.60 11.27
N ARG A 75 0.70 -19.53 10.81
CA ARG A 75 -0.75 -19.32 10.96
C ARG A 75 -1.56 -20.44 10.30
N LEU A 76 -1.10 -20.99 9.17
CA LEU A 76 -1.75 -22.12 8.51
C LEU A 76 -1.79 -23.41 9.32
N GLN A 77 -0.96 -23.54 10.38
CA GLN A 77 -1.03 -24.68 11.30
C GLN A 77 -2.20 -24.54 12.29
N GLU A 78 -2.67 -23.33 12.52
CA GLU A 78 -3.75 -23.01 13.44
C GLU A 78 -5.11 -22.92 12.74
N GLU A 79 -5.13 -22.30 11.57
CA GLU A 79 -6.34 -22.08 10.78
C GLU A 79 -6.08 -22.01 9.28
N LYS A 80 -7.11 -22.29 8.49
CA LYS A 80 -7.01 -22.13 7.03
C LYS A 80 -7.08 -20.67 6.63
N ILE A 81 -6.06 -20.18 5.93
CA ILE A 81 -6.01 -18.84 5.36
C ILE A 81 -6.35 -18.90 3.86
N HIS A 82 -7.25 -18.04 3.42
CA HIS A 82 -7.75 -18.01 2.04
C HIS A 82 -7.21 -16.84 1.23
N CYS A 83 -6.74 -15.79 1.90
CA CYS A 83 -6.14 -14.61 1.26
C CYS A 83 -5.23 -13.88 2.25
N VAL A 84 -4.11 -13.37 1.75
CA VAL A 84 -3.25 -12.43 2.47
C VAL A 84 -3.41 -11.04 1.86
N LEU A 85 -3.64 -10.03 2.70
CA LEU A 85 -3.79 -8.64 2.29
C LEU A 85 -2.72 -7.79 2.99
N VAL A 86 -2.06 -6.92 2.24
CA VAL A 86 -0.97 -6.08 2.76
C VAL A 86 -1.28 -4.62 2.44
N ASP A 87 -1.54 -3.81 3.48
CA ASP A 87 -1.64 -2.36 3.35
C ASP A 87 -0.26 -1.72 3.50
N GLU A 88 -0.11 -0.50 2.96
CA GLU A 88 1.14 0.27 2.94
C GLU A 88 2.33 -0.55 2.36
N ALA A 89 2.03 -1.36 1.34
CA ALA A 89 2.97 -2.31 0.73
C ALA A 89 4.21 -1.66 0.09
N GLN A 90 4.21 -0.33 -0.11
CA GLN A 90 5.40 0.41 -0.54
C GLN A 90 6.56 0.31 0.46
N PHE A 91 6.27 0.03 1.74
CA PHE A 91 7.27 -0.13 2.80
C PHE A 91 7.86 -1.55 2.90
N LEU A 92 7.41 -2.48 2.06
CA LEU A 92 8.02 -3.80 1.95
C LEU A 92 9.45 -3.69 1.46
N MET A 93 10.33 -4.55 2.02
CA MET A 93 11.66 -4.76 1.49
C MET A 93 11.61 -5.73 0.30
N LYS A 94 12.61 -5.69 -0.58
CA LYS A 94 12.79 -6.66 -1.68
C LYS A 94 12.53 -8.10 -1.26
N GLN A 95 13.16 -8.51 -0.16
CA GLN A 95 13.07 -9.88 0.36
C GLN A 95 11.62 -10.24 0.75
N GLN A 96 10.87 -9.30 1.29
CA GLN A 96 9.48 -9.52 1.69
C GLN A 96 8.54 -9.67 0.48
N VAL A 97 8.77 -8.93 -0.59
CA VAL A 97 8.04 -9.15 -1.85
C VAL A 97 8.30 -10.57 -2.39
N TYR A 98 9.55 -11.04 -2.29
CA TYR A 98 9.92 -12.41 -2.63
C TYR A 98 9.19 -13.44 -1.76
N GLN A 99 9.15 -13.21 -0.44
CA GLN A 99 8.43 -14.07 0.50
C GLN A 99 6.93 -14.14 0.19
N LEU A 100 6.32 -13.01 -0.21
CA LEU A 100 4.91 -12.97 -0.62
C LEU A 100 4.67 -13.71 -1.95
N SER A 101 5.62 -13.69 -2.88
CA SER A 101 5.54 -14.53 -4.09
C SER A 101 5.61 -16.02 -3.73
N ASP A 102 6.44 -16.39 -2.75
CA ASP A 102 6.50 -17.76 -2.23
C ASP A 102 5.18 -18.20 -1.54
N VAL A 103 4.47 -17.29 -0.87
CA VAL A 103 3.11 -17.56 -0.35
C VAL A 103 2.17 -17.96 -1.49
N VAL A 104 2.20 -17.23 -2.60
CA VAL A 104 1.42 -17.57 -3.78
C VAL A 104 1.84 -18.89 -4.40
N ASP A 105 3.14 -19.08 -4.63
CA ASP A 105 3.67 -20.20 -5.40
C ASP A 105 3.69 -21.52 -4.62
N LYS A 106 4.04 -21.48 -3.32
CA LYS A 106 4.21 -22.66 -2.48
C LYS A 106 2.97 -22.98 -1.67
N LEU A 107 2.33 -21.96 -1.06
CA LEU A 107 1.14 -22.16 -0.21
C LEU A 107 -0.17 -22.07 -0.98
N LYS A 108 -0.13 -21.63 -2.24
CA LYS A 108 -1.32 -21.48 -3.12
C LYS A 108 -2.37 -20.52 -2.57
N ILE A 109 -1.93 -19.49 -1.84
CA ILE A 109 -2.79 -18.46 -1.26
C ILE A 109 -2.62 -17.17 -2.07
N PRO A 110 -3.70 -16.53 -2.55
CA PRO A 110 -3.62 -15.24 -3.22
C PRO A 110 -3.14 -14.15 -2.24
N VAL A 111 -2.31 -13.25 -2.75
CA VAL A 111 -1.76 -12.12 -2.00
C VAL A 111 -2.14 -10.82 -2.70
N LEU A 112 -2.79 -9.92 -1.98
CA LEU A 112 -3.23 -8.61 -2.46
C LEU A 112 -2.45 -7.52 -1.74
N CYS A 113 -1.53 -6.85 -2.44
CA CYS A 113 -0.73 -5.75 -1.92
C CYS A 113 -1.31 -4.41 -2.34
N TYR A 114 -1.47 -3.48 -1.41
CA TYR A 114 -1.98 -2.13 -1.63
C TYR A 114 -0.91 -1.12 -1.21
N GLY A 115 -0.53 -0.21 -2.11
CA GLY A 115 0.55 0.71 -1.81
C GLY A 115 0.65 1.93 -2.72
N LEU A 116 1.48 2.89 -2.31
CA LEU A 116 1.86 4.03 -3.13
C LEU A 116 2.83 3.56 -4.22
N ARG A 117 2.71 4.12 -5.43
CA ARG A 117 3.67 3.83 -6.50
C ARG A 117 4.98 4.56 -6.26
N THR A 118 4.91 5.88 -6.09
CA THR A 118 6.06 6.78 -5.96
C THR A 118 5.91 7.68 -4.74
N ASP A 119 7.04 8.18 -4.27
CA ASP A 119 7.13 9.24 -3.28
C ASP A 119 6.87 10.64 -3.89
N PHE A 120 7.10 11.68 -3.10
CA PHE A 120 6.93 13.09 -3.49
C PHE A 120 8.00 13.59 -4.48
N GLN A 121 9.11 12.88 -4.63
CA GLN A 121 10.18 13.16 -5.59
C GLN A 121 9.97 12.44 -6.93
N ALA A 122 8.83 11.72 -7.06
CA ALA A 122 8.49 10.85 -8.19
C ALA A 122 9.38 9.60 -8.32
N GLU A 123 10.11 9.24 -7.25
CA GLU A 123 10.91 8.03 -7.18
C GLU A 123 10.09 6.85 -6.65
N LEU A 124 10.39 5.65 -7.14
CA LEU A 124 9.72 4.44 -6.67
C LEU A 124 10.16 4.10 -5.24
N PHE A 125 9.19 3.76 -4.38
CA PHE A 125 9.51 3.05 -3.16
C PHE A 125 10.07 1.66 -3.45
N GLU A 126 10.89 1.12 -2.54
CA GLU A 126 11.50 -0.20 -2.72
C GLU A 126 10.45 -1.29 -2.92
N GLY A 127 9.47 -1.40 -2.02
CA GLY A 127 8.40 -2.39 -2.13
C GLY A 127 7.62 -2.26 -3.43
N SER A 128 7.30 -1.04 -3.83
CA SER A 128 6.58 -0.78 -5.08
C SER A 128 7.38 -1.14 -6.31
N LYS A 129 8.70 -0.88 -6.32
CA LYS A 129 9.61 -1.29 -7.39
C LYS A 129 9.57 -2.80 -7.62
N TYR A 130 9.65 -3.57 -6.53
CA TYR A 130 9.67 -5.02 -6.64
C TYR A 130 8.28 -5.61 -6.88
N LEU A 131 7.21 -5.01 -6.35
CA LEU A 131 5.84 -5.42 -6.67
C LEU A 131 5.49 -5.15 -8.13
N LEU A 132 5.92 -4.02 -8.71
CA LEU A 132 5.74 -3.74 -10.14
C LEU A 132 6.47 -4.76 -11.03
N ALA A 133 7.59 -5.32 -10.57
CA ALA A 133 8.37 -6.31 -11.30
C ALA A 133 7.85 -7.76 -11.14
N TRP A 134 7.26 -8.10 -9.98
CA TRP A 134 6.98 -9.48 -9.60
C TRP A 134 5.50 -9.84 -9.50
N ALA A 135 4.60 -8.86 -9.42
CA ALA A 135 3.18 -9.15 -9.34
C ALA A 135 2.62 -9.72 -10.66
N ASP A 136 1.76 -10.73 -10.54
CA ASP A 136 1.05 -11.32 -11.67
C ASP A 136 -0.01 -10.38 -12.26
N GLN A 137 -0.55 -9.49 -11.40
CA GLN A 137 -1.58 -8.53 -11.78
C GLN A 137 -1.26 -7.16 -11.19
N LEU A 138 -1.30 -6.15 -12.04
CA LEU A 138 -1.08 -4.75 -11.70
C LEU A 138 -2.37 -3.97 -11.92
N GLU A 139 -2.90 -3.36 -10.87
CA GLU A 139 -4.13 -2.56 -10.94
C GLU A 139 -3.92 -1.17 -10.37
N GLU A 140 -4.31 -0.15 -11.14
CA GLU A 140 -4.24 1.22 -10.70
C GLU A 140 -5.56 1.67 -10.07
N LEU A 141 -5.52 2.04 -8.79
CA LEU A 141 -6.62 2.73 -8.14
C LEU A 141 -6.53 4.22 -8.45
N LYS A 142 -7.58 4.77 -9.04
CA LYS A 142 -7.55 6.12 -9.58
C LYS A 142 -8.11 7.15 -8.59
N THR A 143 -7.48 8.33 -8.58
CA THR A 143 -8.00 9.52 -7.92
C THR A 143 -7.79 10.74 -8.80
N ILE A 144 -8.33 11.88 -8.40
CA ILE A 144 -8.34 13.10 -9.20
C ILE A 144 -7.45 14.19 -8.62
N CYS A 145 -6.83 14.95 -9.52
CA CYS A 145 -6.20 16.22 -9.24
C CYS A 145 -7.27 17.32 -9.07
N TYR A 146 -6.95 18.42 -8.40
CA TYR A 146 -7.86 19.57 -8.27
C TYR A 146 -8.32 20.17 -9.61
N CYS A 147 -7.64 19.87 -10.71
CA CYS A 147 -8.08 20.28 -12.06
C CYS A 147 -8.98 19.25 -12.76
N GLY A 148 -9.45 18.20 -12.06
CA GLY A 148 -10.29 17.14 -12.60
C GLY A 148 -9.56 16.04 -13.38
N ARG A 149 -8.26 16.21 -13.72
CA ARG A 149 -7.48 15.16 -14.38
C ARG A 149 -7.07 14.07 -13.38
N LYS A 150 -6.75 12.88 -13.88
CA LYS A 150 -6.20 11.79 -13.06
C LYS A 150 -4.95 12.25 -12.31
N ALA A 151 -4.92 12.04 -10.99
CA ALA A 151 -3.74 12.27 -10.17
C ALA A 151 -2.82 11.04 -10.21
N ASN A 152 -1.54 11.25 -10.52
CA ASN A 152 -0.52 10.21 -10.60
C ASN A 152 0.65 10.44 -9.67
N PHE A 153 0.77 11.65 -9.13
CA PHE A 153 1.88 12.14 -8.32
C PHE A 153 1.38 12.68 -7.01
N VAL A 154 2.27 12.79 -6.05
CA VAL A 154 2.02 13.45 -4.77
C VAL A 154 3.04 14.56 -4.58
N LEU A 155 2.59 15.71 -4.12
CA LEU A 155 3.44 16.80 -3.63
C LEU A 155 3.50 16.70 -2.11
N ARG A 156 4.68 16.97 -1.53
CA ARG A 156 4.83 17.22 -0.10
C ARG A 156 4.81 18.73 0.13
N LEU A 157 4.06 19.16 1.12
CA LEU A 157 3.89 20.58 1.47
C LEU A 157 4.44 20.82 2.88
N ASN A 158 5.00 22.02 3.11
CA ASN A 158 5.32 22.51 4.45
C ASN A 158 4.07 23.12 5.10
N GLU A 159 4.20 23.62 6.33
CA GLU A 159 3.11 24.26 7.08
C GLU A 159 2.58 25.55 6.40
N GLN A 160 3.38 26.18 5.54
CA GLN A 160 3.00 27.35 4.75
C GLN A 160 2.35 26.97 3.41
N GLY A 161 2.21 25.68 3.11
CA GLY A 161 1.64 25.18 1.85
C GLY A 161 2.61 25.22 0.66
N GLU A 162 3.90 25.42 0.89
CA GLU A 162 4.93 25.43 -0.15
C GLU A 162 5.43 24.01 -0.43
N VAL A 163 5.82 23.77 -1.69
CA VAL A 163 6.27 22.44 -2.12
C VAL A 163 7.67 22.15 -1.62
N ILE A 164 7.81 21.06 -0.88
CA ILE A 164 9.10 20.48 -0.48
C ILE A 164 9.60 19.59 -1.62
N LYS A 165 10.77 19.90 -2.15
CA LYS A 165 11.38 19.21 -3.31
C LYS A 165 12.42 18.17 -2.90
N GLU A 166 13.03 18.32 -1.74
CA GLU A 166 14.11 17.48 -1.23
C GLU A 166 13.84 17.06 0.20
N GLY A 167 14.38 15.92 0.61
CA GLY A 167 14.25 15.40 1.97
C GLY A 167 14.11 13.88 2.00
N GLU A 168 13.97 13.34 3.20
CA GLU A 168 13.78 11.89 3.41
C GLU A 168 12.56 11.37 2.65
N GLN A 169 12.70 10.20 2.03
CA GLN A 169 11.64 9.57 1.25
C GLN A 169 10.40 9.31 2.12
N ILE A 170 10.62 8.88 3.36
CA ILE A 170 9.56 8.52 4.29
C ILE A 170 9.41 9.62 5.34
N GLN A 171 8.24 10.23 5.38
CA GLN A 171 7.79 11.08 6.48
C GLN A 171 6.33 10.75 6.72
N ILE A 172 6.03 10.21 7.89
CA ILE A 172 4.66 9.91 8.28
C ILE A 172 3.90 11.23 8.47
N GLY A 173 2.81 11.40 7.74
CA GLY A 173 2.03 12.62 7.75
C GLY A 173 0.66 12.45 7.10
N GLY A 174 -0.26 13.33 7.47
CA GLY A 174 -1.63 13.36 6.95
C GLY A 174 -1.79 14.16 5.65
N ASN A 175 -3.05 14.45 5.30
CA ASN A 175 -3.41 15.24 4.12
C ASN A 175 -2.89 16.67 4.14
N ASP A 176 -2.64 17.22 5.33
CA ASP A 176 -2.17 18.61 5.46
C ASP A 176 -0.74 18.78 4.93
N SER A 177 -0.01 17.65 4.79
CA SER A 177 1.37 17.63 4.28
C SER A 177 1.49 17.05 2.86
N TYR A 178 0.42 16.52 2.27
CA TYR A 178 0.49 15.84 0.97
C TYR A 178 -0.70 16.17 0.08
N LEU A 179 -0.43 16.46 -1.20
CA LEU A 179 -1.43 16.78 -2.22
C LEU A 179 -1.27 15.88 -3.45
N SER A 180 -2.33 15.14 -3.79
CA SER A 180 -2.35 14.32 -5.01
C SER A 180 -2.61 15.18 -6.24
N VAL A 181 -1.75 15.08 -7.26
CA VAL A 181 -1.80 15.93 -8.45
C VAL A 181 -1.55 15.15 -9.75
N CYS A 182 -1.98 15.71 -10.88
CA CYS A 182 -1.62 15.21 -12.18
C CYS A 182 -0.17 15.60 -12.54
N ARG A 183 0.42 14.94 -13.55
CA ARG A 183 1.80 15.19 -13.98
C ARG A 183 2.07 16.66 -14.33
N TYR A 184 1.12 17.34 -14.97
CA TYR A 184 1.29 18.75 -15.33
C TYR A 184 1.50 19.60 -14.07
N HIS A 185 0.58 19.52 -13.10
CA HIS A 185 0.69 20.30 -11.87
C HIS A 185 1.86 19.88 -10.98
N TYR A 186 2.27 18.61 -11.02
CA TYR A 186 3.50 18.18 -10.36
C TYR A 186 4.70 18.96 -10.92
N LYS A 187 4.89 18.95 -12.24
CA LYS A 187 6.01 19.66 -12.90
C LYS A 187 5.93 21.16 -12.69
N GLU A 188 4.76 21.77 -12.86
CA GLU A 188 4.53 23.21 -12.62
C GLU A 188 4.95 23.61 -11.21
N LYS A 189 4.47 22.90 -10.19
CA LYS A 189 4.74 23.19 -8.78
C LYS A 189 6.19 22.91 -8.38
N CYS A 190 6.84 21.95 -9.03
CA CYS A 190 8.27 21.66 -8.83
C CYS A 190 9.20 22.59 -9.64
N GLY A 191 8.66 23.48 -10.50
CA GLY A 191 9.45 24.39 -11.33
C GLY A 191 10.18 23.67 -12.47
N GLN A 192 9.53 22.64 -13.04
CA GLN A 192 10.06 21.82 -14.15
C GLN A 192 9.33 22.08 -15.49
N LEU A 193 8.45 23.10 -15.53
CA LEU A 193 7.78 23.60 -16.74
C LEU A 193 8.29 24.98 -17.09
#